data_b89d2c6ff06604f37a118fc8ccaa9da2
#
_entry.id   b89d2c6ff06604f37a118fc8ccaa9da2
#
_cell.length_a   1.000
_cell.length_b   1.000
_cell.length_c   1.000
_cell.angle_alpha   90.00
_cell.angle_beta   90.00
_cell.angle_gamma   90.00
#
_symmetry.space_group_name_H-M   'P 1'
#
loop_
_entity.id
_entity.type
_entity.pdbx_description
1 polymer ?
#
loop_
_entity_poly.entity_id
_entity_poly.type
_entity_poly.pdbx_seq_one_letter_code
_entity_poly.pdbx_strand_id
1 'polypeptide(L)'
;MSAGTRLPGTPTPMHFWSGAGGVRIAGDAWGDPAGPLVLLQHGGGQTRHAWKGAGQTLGAAGYYAVAFDARGHGDSDWAPDGSYGQYTMVADLQCVIAALGGRRPALVGASMGGGTSLVAVGEEHVDATALVMVDIGPRVEPEGIDHIHAFMSLKPEGFRSLEEVADAIATYQPQRPRPKGLGGLAKNVRLGADGLYHWHWDPRFRTNRHDLQKRHERLTACSRRLSLPTLLVRGGLSDVLSEAGAQEFLQLCPHAQYVNVTGAGHMVAGDRNDVFGNAVIAFLAQALPPRGAPAQPPRALQPHHEGPPGDLKDVP
;
A
#
# COMPACT_ATOMS: atom_id res chain seq x y z
N MET A 1 -15.91 16.20 5.57
CA MET A 1 -16.44 16.29 4.18
C MET A 1 -16.08 14.98 3.46
N SER A 2 -16.83 14.58 2.44
CA SER A 2 -16.59 13.38 1.63
C SER A 2 -17.02 13.65 0.18
N ALA A 3 -16.60 12.80 -0.76
CA ALA A 3 -16.99 12.89 -2.18
C ALA A 3 -18.50 12.67 -2.45
N GLY A 4 -19.28 12.29 -1.46
CA GLY A 4 -20.70 11.95 -1.61
C GLY A 4 -21.09 10.67 -0.85
N THR A 5 -22.20 10.08 -1.25
CA THR A 5 -22.79 8.90 -0.60
C THR A 5 -22.11 7.60 -1.08
N ARG A 6 -21.89 6.68 -0.15
CA ARG A 6 -21.42 5.31 -0.48
C ARG A 6 -22.46 4.57 -1.32
N LEU A 7 -22.00 3.83 -2.32
CA LEU A 7 -22.90 3.03 -3.14
C LEU A 7 -23.38 1.77 -2.38
N PRO A 8 -24.61 1.28 -2.67
CA PRO A 8 -25.10 0.02 -2.15
C PRO A 8 -24.12 -1.13 -2.44
N GLY A 9 -23.96 -2.05 -1.49
CA GLY A 9 -23.04 -3.18 -1.61
C GLY A 9 -21.58 -2.86 -1.28
N THR A 10 -21.21 -1.61 -1.05
CA THR A 10 -19.86 -1.28 -0.54
C THR A 10 -19.74 -1.74 0.92
N PRO A 11 -18.72 -2.54 1.29
CA PRO A 11 -18.55 -3.02 2.66
C PRO A 11 -18.41 -1.85 3.66
N THR A 12 -19.14 -1.91 4.76
CA THR A 12 -19.04 -0.95 5.85
C THR A 12 -17.72 -1.13 6.59
N PRO A 13 -17.02 -0.07 7.01
CA PRO A 13 -15.85 -0.20 7.88
C PRO A 13 -16.21 -0.91 9.19
N MET A 14 -15.33 -1.83 9.62
CA MET A 14 -15.49 -2.54 10.89
C MET A 14 -15.18 -1.61 12.07
N HIS A 15 -14.28 -0.65 11.88
CA HIS A 15 -13.76 0.23 12.91
C HIS A 15 -13.65 1.67 12.42
N PHE A 16 -13.72 2.60 13.37
CA PHE A 16 -13.35 4.00 13.19
C PHE A 16 -12.46 4.44 14.35
N TRP A 17 -11.39 5.16 14.03
CA TRP A 17 -10.49 5.77 15.02
C TRP A 17 -10.40 7.26 14.80
N SER A 18 -10.04 8.01 15.85
CA SER A 18 -9.69 9.41 15.74
C SER A 18 -8.24 9.53 15.29
N GLY A 19 -8.01 10.13 14.14
CA GLY A 19 -6.69 10.52 13.65
C GLY A 19 -6.28 11.91 14.13
N ALA A 20 -5.15 12.35 13.66
CA ALA A 20 -4.59 13.67 13.99
C ALA A 20 -5.54 14.81 13.56
N GLY A 21 -5.75 15.78 14.45
CA GLY A 21 -6.68 16.88 14.21
C GLY A 21 -8.15 16.46 14.20
N GLY A 22 -8.50 15.29 14.77
CA GLY A 22 -9.87 14.81 14.88
C GLY A 22 -10.46 14.24 13.59
N VAL A 23 -9.64 14.02 12.56
CA VAL A 23 -10.06 13.34 11.33
C VAL A 23 -10.41 11.89 11.65
N ARG A 24 -11.61 11.45 11.24
CA ARG A 24 -12.03 10.07 11.46
C ARG A 24 -11.36 9.14 10.44
N ILE A 25 -10.71 8.08 10.93
CA ILE A 25 -10.02 7.07 10.15
C ILE A 25 -10.82 5.77 10.16
N ALA A 26 -11.20 5.28 8.99
CA ALA A 26 -11.99 4.06 8.80
C ALA A 26 -11.07 2.86 8.56
N GLY A 27 -11.41 1.69 9.10
CA GLY A 27 -10.60 0.49 8.91
C GLY A 27 -11.36 -0.81 9.03
N ASP A 28 -10.69 -1.89 8.62
CA ASP A 28 -11.13 -3.27 8.73
C ASP A 28 -10.03 -4.07 9.42
N ALA A 29 -10.41 -5.15 10.13
CA ALA A 29 -9.50 -6.00 10.88
C ALA A 29 -9.79 -7.49 10.63
N TRP A 30 -8.76 -8.32 10.71
CA TRP A 30 -8.83 -9.77 10.55
C TRP A 30 -7.92 -10.45 11.56
N GLY A 31 -8.35 -11.62 12.04
CA GLY A 31 -7.62 -12.42 13.01
C GLY A 31 -7.93 -12.07 14.44
N ASP A 32 -7.21 -12.71 15.37
CA ASP A 32 -7.37 -12.51 16.81
C ASP A 32 -6.75 -11.18 17.25
N PRO A 33 -7.51 -10.26 17.89
CA PRO A 33 -6.97 -9.03 18.46
C PRO A 33 -5.78 -9.22 19.42
N ALA A 34 -5.62 -10.40 20.04
CA ALA A 34 -4.47 -10.73 20.88
C ALA A 34 -3.21 -11.14 20.06
N GLY A 35 -3.35 -11.42 18.78
CA GLY A 35 -2.25 -11.77 17.88
C GLY A 35 -1.27 -10.63 17.65
N PRO A 36 -0.08 -10.91 17.09
CA PRO A 36 0.87 -9.86 16.70
C PRO A 36 0.24 -8.88 15.70
N LEU A 37 0.39 -7.59 15.96
CA LEU A 37 -0.25 -6.54 15.17
C LEU A 37 0.48 -6.29 13.85
N VAL A 38 -0.26 -6.32 12.74
CA VAL A 38 0.21 -5.94 11.40
C VAL A 38 -0.69 -4.82 10.87
N LEU A 39 -0.11 -3.67 10.56
CA LEU A 39 -0.82 -2.53 9.98
C LEU A 39 -0.58 -2.45 8.47
N LEU A 40 -1.67 -2.39 7.70
CA LEU A 40 -1.67 -2.42 6.25
C LEU A 40 -2.10 -1.04 5.71
N GLN A 41 -1.20 -0.35 5.02
CA GLN A 41 -1.37 1.01 4.51
C GLN A 41 -1.38 1.02 2.98
N HIS A 42 -2.46 1.49 2.38
CA HIS A 42 -2.65 1.51 0.93
C HIS A 42 -1.90 2.65 0.21
N GLY A 43 -1.78 2.56 -1.10
CA GLY A 43 -1.24 3.60 -1.98
C GLY A 43 -2.22 4.72 -2.27
N GLY A 44 -1.73 5.82 -2.84
CA GLY A 44 -2.56 6.95 -3.27
C GLY A 44 -3.67 6.48 -4.23
N GLY A 45 -4.88 7.01 -4.07
CA GLY A 45 -6.04 6.63 -4.87
C GLY A 45 -6.62 5.24 -4.59
N GLN A 46 -6.08 4.51 -3.63
CA GLN A 46 -6.60 3.22 -3.18
C GLN A 46 -7.43 3.35 -1.90
N THR A 47 -7.90 2.23 -1.39
CA THR A 47 -8.62 2.10 -0.12
C THR A 47 -8.11 0.88 0.64
N ARG A 48 -8.49 0.75 1.92
CA ARG A 48 -8.26 -0.43 2.75
C ARG A 48 -8.70 -1.74 2.10
N HIS A 49 -9.66 -1.69 1.17
CA HIS A 49 -10.14 -2.86 0.44
C HIS A 49 -9.07 -3.52 -0.45
N ALA A 50 -8.00 -2.81 -0.82
CA ALA A 50 -6.85 -3.40 -1.52
C ALA A 50 -6.17 -4.50 -0.69
N TRP A 51 -6.30 -4.41 0.63
CA TRP A 51 -5.67 -5.31 1.59
C TRP A 51 -6.58 -6.47 2.05
N LYS A 52 -7.83 -6.57 1.59
CA LYS A 52 -8.78 -7.57 2.08
C LYS A 52 -8.23 -9.00 2.01
N GLY A 53 -7.69 -9.40 0.87
CA GLY A 53 -7.14 -10.75 0.69
C GLY A 53 -5.92 -10.99 1.60
N ALA A 54 -4.96 -10.07 1.59
CA ALA A 54 -3.77 -10.16 2.44
C ALA A 54 -4.14 -10.14 3.94
N GLY A 55 -5.08 -9.28 4.35
CA GLY A 55 -5.57 -9.21 5.72
C GLY A 55 -6.21 -10.52 6.19
N GLN A 56 -7.06 -11.13 5.35
CA GLN A 56 -7.66 -12.44 5.64
C GLN A 56 -6.61 -13.54 5.78
N THR A 57 -5.63 -13.56 4.88
CA THR A 57 -4.54 -14.55 4.90
C THR A 57 -3.64 -14.38 6.12
N LEU A 58 -3.30 -13.15 6.48
CA LEU A 58 -2.55 -12.83 7.71
C LEU A 58 -3.35 -13.21 8.96
N GLY A 59 -4.65 -12.90 9.01
CA GLY A 59 -5.52 -13.29 10.11
C GLY A 59 -5.57 -14.79 10.30
N ALA A 60 -5.70 -15.56 9.21
CA ALA A 60 -5.67 -17.03 9.23
C ALA A 60 -4.29 -17.58 9.67
N ALA A 61 -3.21 -16.82 9.42
CA ALA A 61 -1.84 -17.15 9.85
C ALA A 61 -1.55 -16.76 11.31
N GLY A 62 -2.52 -16.25 12.08
CA GLY A 62 -2.39 -15.94 13.50
C GLY A 62 -1.97 -14.52 13.84
N TYR A 63 -1.98 -13.61 12.86
CA TYR A 63 -1.75 -12.18 13.08
C TYR A 63 -3.06 -11.44 13.32
N TYR A 64 -2.97 -10.30 14.00
CA TYR A 64 -4.03 -9.30 13.99
C TYR A 64 -3.73 -8.27 12.89
N ALA A 65 -4.29 -8.46 11.71
CA ALA A 65 -4.09 -7.60 10.56
C ALA A 65 -5.15 -6.49 10.54
N VAL A 66 -4.72 -5.23 10.47
CA VAL A 66 -5.59 -4.06 10.43
C VAL A 66 -5.23 -3.21 9.22
N ALA A 67 -6.20 -3.00 8.32
CA ALA A 67 -6.08 -2.10 7.19
C ALA A 67 -6.96 -0.87 7.42
N PHE A 68 -6.47 0.32 7.10
CA PHE A 68 -7.26 1.55 7.24
C PHE A 68 -7.16 2.41 5.97
N ASP A 69 -8.21 3.18 5.73
CA ASP A 69 -8.22 4.23 4.71
C ASP A 69 -7.42 5.42 5.21
N ALA A 70 -6.42 5.86 4.47
CA ALA A 70 -5.72 7.10 4.77
C ALA A 70 -6.69 8.29 4.75
N ARG A 71 -6.38 9.36 5.51
CA ARG A 71 -7.16 10.60 5.43
C ARG A 71 -7.38 11.03 3.99
N GLY A 72 -8.54 11.52 3.67
CA GLY A 72 -8.90 11.94 2.32
C GLY A 72 -9.20 10.79 1.36
N HIS A 73 -9.22 9.53 1.83
CA HIS A 73 -9.50 8.35 1.01
C HIS A 73 -10.63 7.50 1.60
N GLY A 74 -11.32 6.76 0.75
CA GLY A 74 -12.28 5.73 1.14
C GLY A 74 -13.42 6.24 2.02
N ASP A 75 -13.54 5.64 3.20
CA ASP A 75 -14.52 6.00 4.21
C ASP A 75 -13.92 6.85 5.36
N SER A 76 -12.63 7.19 5.27
CA SER A 76 -12.01 8.18 6.16
C SER A 76 -12.40 9.60 5.78
N ASP A 77 -12.38 10.49 6.76
CA ASP A 77 -12.76 11.88 6.52
C ASP A 77 -11.73 12.60 5.65
N TRP A 78 -12.22 13.56 4.88
CA TRP A 78 -11.39 14.55 4.22
C TRP A 78 -10.90 15.58 5.24
N ALA A 79 -9.62 15.93 5.17
CA ALA A 79 -9.03 16.91 6.06
C ALA A 79 -9.69 18.29 5.85
N PRO A 80 -10.29 18.92 6.88
CA PRO A 80 -10.95 20.21 6.73
C PRO A 80 -10.01 21.30 6.19
N ASP A 81 -8.76 21.27 6.62
CA ASP A 81 -7.70 22.19 6.25
C ASP A 81 -6.93 21.80 4.98
N GLY A 82 -7.25 20.66 4.36
CA GLY A 82 -6.54 20.14 3.21
C GLY A 82 -5.13 19.58 3.51
N SER A 83 -4.83 19.30 4.78
CA SER A 83 -3.53 18.76 5.19
C SER A 83 -3.39 17.28 4.85
N TYR A 84 -2.66 16.99 3.78
CA TYR A 84 -2.34 15.64 3.28
C TYR A 84 -0.85 15.36 3.22
N GLY A 85 -0.05 16.13 3.95
CA GLY A 85 1.39 15.96 4.02
C GLY A 85 1.79 14.67 4.76
N GLN A 86 3.00 14.19 4.48
CA GLN A 86 3.51 12.93 5.04
C GLN A 86 3.56 12.94 6.57
N TYR A 87 3.90 14.07 7.20
CA TYR A 87 3.86 14.19 8.67
C TYR A 87 2.47 13.99 9.25
N THR A 88 1.46 14.51 8.57
CA THR A 88 0.06 14.36 9.02
C THR A 88 -0.40 12.90 8.91
N MET A 89 0.05 12.19 7.85
CA MET A 89 -0.22 10.75 7.70
C MET A 89 0.52 9.91 8.75
N VAL A 90 1.75 10.28 9.11
CA VAL A 90 2.49 9.67 10.23
C VAL A 90 1.76 9.90 11.55
N ALA A 91 1.25 11.11 11.79
CA ALA A 91 0.46 11.40 12.98
C ALA A 91 -0.85 10.59 13.05
N ASP A 92 -1.52 10.35 11.91
CA ASP A 92 -2.68 9.43 11.88
C ASP A 92 -2.28 8.00 12.22
N LEU A 93 -1.17 7.52 11.67
CA LEU A 93 -0.64 6.20 11.99
C LEU A 93 -0.37 6.05 13.48
N GLN A 94 0.24 7.06 14.13
CA GLN A 94 0.45 7.09 15.58
C GLN A 94 -0.88 7.03 16.35
N CYS A 95 -1.90 7.78 15.93
CA CYS A 95 -3.23 7.77 16.54
C CYS A 95 -3.87 6.37 16.42
N VAL A 96 -3.80 5.73 15.26
CA VAL A 96 -4.33 4.37 15.05
C VAL A 96 -3.59 3.35 15.92
N ILE A 97 -2.26 3.43 16.00
CA ILE A 97 -1.45 2.56 16.88
C ILE A 97 -1.86 2.73 18.34
N ALA A 98 -2.00 3.98 18.80
CA ALA A 98 -2.43 4.27 20.16
C ALA A 98 -3.81 3.70 20.47
N ALA A 99 -4.77 3.85 19.55
CA ALA A 99 -6.13 3.30 19.68
C ALA A 99 -6.16 1.76 19.67
N LEU A 100 -5.16 1.10 19.08
CA LEU A 100 -4.95 -0.35 19.11
C LEU A 100 -4.11 -0.82 20.31
N GLY A 101 -3.97 0.02 21.34
CA GLY A 101 -3.31 -0.32 22.60
C GLY A 101 -1.81 -0.01 22.64
N GLY A 102 -1.29 0.82 21.74
CA GLY A 102 0.11 1.26 21.74
C GLY A 102 1.13 0.13 21.48
N ARG A 103 0.69 -0.99 20.88
CA ARG A 103 1.57 -2.13 20.59
C ARG A 103 2.53 -1.80 19.44
N ARG A 104 3.72 -2.39 19.48
CA ARG A 104 4.68 -2.31 18.38
C ARG A 104 4.17 -3.12 17.17
N PRO A 105 3.74 -2.49 16.06
CA PRO A 105 3.25 -3.22 14.89
C PRO A 105 4.37 -3.68 13.97
N ALA A 106 4.09 -4.66 13.11
CA ALA A 106 4.73 -4.71 11.80
C ALA A 106 3.98 -3.76 10.85
N LEU A 107 4.71 -2.95 10.09
CA LEU A 107 4.14 -2.03 9.11
C LEU A 107 4.28 -2.60 7.71
N VAL A 108 3.18 -2.67 6.97
CA VAL A 108 3.13 -3.08 5.56
C VAL A 108 2.52 -1.94 4.78
N GLY A 109 3.28 -1.29 3.94
CA GLY A 109 2.82 -0.11 3.21
C GLY A 109 3.11 -0.17 1.73
N ALA A 110 2.09 0.09 0.90
CA ALA A 110 2.24 0.22 -0.54
C ALA A 110 2.37 1.68 -0.95
N SER A 111 3.33 1.99 -1.84
CA SER A 111 3.48 3.32 -2.43
C SER A 111 3.44 4.44 -1.36
N MET A 112 2.38 5.26 -1.33
CA MET A 112 2.15 6.30 -0.31
C MET A 112 2.24 5.74 1.11
N GLY A 113 1.57 4.61 1.39
CA GLY A 113 1.61 3.96 2.71
C GLY A 113 2.99 3.45 3.07
N GLY A 114 3.77 2.96 2.09
CA GLY A 114 5.16 2.54 2.28
C GLY A 114 6.08 3.72 2.60
N GLY A 115 5.93 4.83 1.89
CA GLY A 115 6.66 6.06 2.17
C GLY A 115 6.32 6.63 3.56
N THR A 116 5.05 6.56 3.98
CA THR A 116 4.62 6.96 5.33
C THR A 116 5.23 6.06 6.40
N SER A 117 5.22 4.74 6.19
CA SER A 117 5.84 3.77 7.11
C SER A 117 7.35 3.98 7.23
N LEU A 118 8.05 4.21 6.11
CA LEU A 118 9.48 4.46 6.09
C LEU A 118 9.86 5.71 6.89
N VAL A 119 9.10 6.81 6.70
CA VAL A 119 9.31 8.04 7.48
C VAL A 119 8.99 7.82 8.95
N ALA A 120 7.87 7.15 9.25
CA ALA A 120 7.46 6.89 10.63
C ALA A 120 8.54 6.13 11.43
N VAL A 121 9.21 5.17 10.80
CA VAL A 121 10.29 4.39 11.43
C VAL A 121 11.62 5.12 11.35
N GLY A 122 12.03 5.61 10.18
CA GLY A 122 13.34 6.21 9.96
C GLY A 122 13.55 7.54 10.67
N GLU A 123 12.49 8.26 11.02
CA GLU A 123 12.50 9.46 11.86
C GLU A 123 12.07 9.17 13.32
N GLU A 124 11.97 7.89 13.71
CA GLU A 124 11.70 7.45 15.09
C GLU A 124 10.34 7.91 15.65
N HIS A 125 9.36 8.18 14.77
CA HIS A 125 7.99 8.51 15.17
C HIS A 125 7.21 7.29 15.65
N VAL A 126 7.56 6.10 15.15
CA VAL A 126 6.91 4.83 15.47
C VAL A 126 7.96 3.75 15.72
N ASP A 127 7.85 3.08 16.87
CA ASP A 127 8.60 1.87 17.16
C ASP A 127 7.87 0.66 16.56
N ALA A 128 8.40 0.12 15.46
CA ALA A 128 7.85 -1.01 14.74
C ALA A 128 8.72 -2.28 14.93
N THR A 129 8.10 -3.45 14.76
CA THR A 129 8.80 -4.75 14.85
C THR A 129 9.37 -5.19 13.50
N ALA A 130 8.75 -4.78 12.41
CA ALA A 130 9.18 -5.07 11.04
C ALA A 130 8.60 -4.03 10.07
N LEU A 131 9.25 -3.85 8.93
CA LEU A 131 8.80 -2.98 7.85
C LEU A 131 8.74 -3.74 6.54
N VAL A 132 7.59 -3.70 5.86
CA VAL A 132 7.41 -4.19 4.49
C VAL A 132 7.06 -3.01 3.60
N MET A 133 7.92 -2.70 2.66
CA MET A 133 7.73 -1.67 1.65
C MET A 133 7.29 -2.34 0.35
N VAL A 134 6.15 -1.93 -0.19
CA VAL A 134 5.57 -2.51 -1.40
C VAL A 134 5.64 -1.48 -2.52
N ASP A 135 6.50 -1.77 -3.46
CA ASP A 135 6.74 -1.05 -4.70
C ASP A 135 6.99 0.46 -4.52
N ILE A 136 7.83 0.77 -3.56
CA ILE A 136 8.27 2.13 -3.22
C ILE A 136 9.67 2.12 -2.62
N GLY A 137 10.45 3.14 -2.93
CA GLY A 137 11.78 3.39 -2.36
C GLY A 137 12.08 4.89 -2.33
N PRO A 138 13.30 5.26 -1.92
CA PRO A 138 13.77 6.65 -2.01
C PRO A 138 13.69 7.18 -3.44
N ARG A 139 14.26 6.43 -4.38
CA ARG A 139 14.18 6.72 -5.81
C ARG A 139 12.89 6.16 -6.39
N VAL A 140 12.16 7.00 -7.11
CA VAL A 140 10.98 6.64 -7.90
C VAL A 140 11.13 7.23 -9.30
N GLU A 141 10.53 6.58 -10.29
CA GLU A 141 10.57 7.05 -11.66
C GLU A 141 9.50 8.15 -11.86
N PRO A 142 9.90 9.36 -12.35
CA PRO A 142 8.99 10.48 -12.52
C PRO A 142 7.79 10.15 -13.42
N GLU A 143 8.01 9.39 -14.49
CA GLU A 143 6.99 8.99 -15.45
C GLU A 143 5.87 8.18 -14.78
N GLY A 144 6.21 7.25 -13.86
CA GLY A 144 5.24 6.49 -13.10
C GLY A 144 4.43 7.36 -12.15
N ILE A 145 5.07 8.35 -11.52
CA ILE A 145 4.39 9.33 -10.67
C ILE A 145 3.43 10.20 -11.49
N ASP A 146 3.86 10.66 -12.67
CA ASP A 146 3.01 11.46 -13.57
C ASP A 146 1.82 10.63 -14.08
N HIS A 147 2.01 9.34 -14.36
CA HIS A 147 0.94 8.41 -14.75
C HIS A 147 -0.12 8.27 -13.64
N ILE A 148 0.31 8.11 -12.38
CA ILE A 148 -0.61 8.09 -11.22
C ILE A 148 -1.37 9.42 -11.09
N HIS A 149 -0.67 10.55 -11.20
CA HIS A 149 -1.29 11.88 -11.10
C HIS A 149 -2.29 12.12 -12.23
N ALA A 150 -1.97 11.71 -13.47
CA ALA A 150 -2.89 11.78 -14.59
C ALA A 150 -4.17 10.97 -14.32
N PHE A 151 -4.04 9.71 -13.87
CA PHE A 151 -5.18 8.88 -13.50
C PHE A 151 -6.03 9.51 -12.39
N MET A 152 -5.42 9.94 -11.31
CA MET A 152 -6.15 10.55 -10.19
C MET A 152 -6.82 11.88 -10.56
N SER A 153 -6.42 12.47 -11.70
CA SER A 153 -6.97 13.72 -12.22
C SER A 153 -8.08 13.52 -13.26
N LEU A 154 -8.36 12.27 -13.63
CA LEU A 154 -9.40 11.98 -14.62
C LEU A 154 -10.78 12.38 -14.11
N LYS A 155 -11.59 12.98 -15.02
CA LYS A 155 -13.00 13.29 -14.78
C LYS A 155 -13.24 14.06 -13.47
N PRO A 156 -12.64 15.24 -13.28
CA PRO A 156 -12.86 16.07 -12.10
C PRO A 156 -14.34 16.49 -11.95
N GLU A 157 -15.07 16.55 -13.07
CA GLU A 157 -16.52 16.79 -13.13
C GLU A 157 -17.38 15.60 -12.72
N GLY A 158 -16.80 14.40 -12.59
CA GLY A 158 -17.50 13.16 -12.27
C GLY A 158 -17.79 12.27 -13.48
N PHE A 159 -18.20 11.04 -13.21
CA PHE A 159 -18.56 10.00 -14.19
C PHE A 159 -20.09 9.85 -14.23
N ARG A 160 -20.64 9.60 -15.40
CA ARG A 160 -22.10 9.40 -15.59
C ARG A 160 -22.53 7.99 -15.23
N SER A 161 -21.62 7.02 -15.29
CA SER A 161 -21.92 5.62 -14.99
C SER A 161 -20.71 4.85 -14.44
N LEU A 162 -20.93 3.67 -13.87
CA LEU A 162 -19.86 2.77 -13.43
C LEU A 162 -19.09 2.16 -14.62
N GLU A 163 -19.69 2.11 -15.81
CA GLU A 163 -19.01 1.73 -17.05
C GLU A 163 -17.91 2.74 -17.40
N GLU A 164 -18.19 4.05 -17.32
CA GLU A 164 -17.16 5.09 -17.52
C GLU A 164 -16.03 4.96 -16.50
N VAL A 165 -16.34 4.63 -15.23
CA VAL A 165 -15.33 4.35 -14.20
C VAL A 165 -14.49 3.13 -14.56
N ALA A 166 -15.13 2.05 -15.05
CA ALA A 166 -14.43 0.85 -15.49
C ALA A 166 -13.49 1.12 -16.66
N ASP A 167 -13.91 1.96 -17.61
CA ASP A 167 -13.11 2.35 -18.77
C ASP A 167 -11.89 3.19 -18.34
N ALA A 168 -12.08 4.13 -17.41
CA ALA A 168 -10.98 4.93 -16.85
C ALA A 168 -9.94 4.05 -16.14
N ILE A 169 -10.38 3.07 -15.35
CA ILE A 169 -9.48 2.12 -14.67
C ILE A 169 -8.78 1.21 -15.68
N ALA A 170 -9.47 0.72 -16.71
CA ALA A 170 -8.87 -0.11 -17.75
C ALA A 170 -7.81 0.65 -18.56
N THR A 171 -8.03 1.93 -18.82
CA THR A 171 -7.03 2.80 -19.48
C THR A 171 -5.79 2.98 -18.62
N TYR A 172 -5.94 3.12 -17.29
CA TYR A 172 -4.82 3.23 -16.37
C TYR A 172 -4.05 1.92 -16.19
N GLN A 173 -4.71 0.77 -16.29
CA GLN A 173 -4.12 -0.56 -16.11
C GLN A 173 -4.37 -1.46 -17.32
N PRO A 174 -3.77 -1.16 -18.48
CA PRO A 174 -4.06 -1.87 -19.73
C PRO A 174 -3.65 -3.36 -19.69
N GLN A 175 -2.73 -3.72 -18.79
CA GLN A 175 -2.31 -5.12 -18.56
C GLN A 175 -3.38 -5.95 -17.82
N ARG A 176 -4.38 -5.31 -17.21
CA ARG A 176 -5.46 -6.01 -16.50
C ARG A 176 -6.69 -6.16 -17.39
N PRO A 177 -7.39 -7.32 -17.34
CA PRO A 177 -8.68 -7.43 -17.97
C PRO A 177 -9.66 -6.40 -17.40
N ARG A 178 -10.44 -5.77 -18.27
CA ARG A 178 -11.55 -4.92 -17.82
C ARG A 178 -12.46 -5.71 -16.87
N PRO A 179 -12.85 -5.16 -15.71
CA PRO A 179 -13.74 -5.85 -14.79
C PRO A 179 -15.05 -6.28 -15.46
N LYS A 180 -15.37 -7.57 -15.40
CA LYS A 180 -16.63 -8.09 -15.96
C LYS A 180 -17.86 -7.70 -15.14
N GLY A 181 -17.69 -7.44 -13.84
CA GLY A 181 -18.73 -7.01 -12.91
C GLY A 181 -18.41 -5.65 -12.30
N LEU A 182 -19.39 -4.74 -12.33
CA LEU A 182 -19.22 -3.37 -11.88
C LEU A 182 -19.35 -3.21 -10.35
N GLY A 183 -19.95 -4.19 -9.66
CA GLY A 183 -20.15 -4.13 -8.20
C GLY A 183 -18.86 -3.94 -7.38
N GLY A 184 -17.74 -4.49 -7.89
CA GLY A 184 -16.44 -4.30 -7.27
C GLY A 184 -15.88 -2.86 -7.37
N LEU A 185 -16.42 -2.04 -8.28
CA LEU A 185 -16.01 -0.65 -8.49
C LEU A 185 -16.69 0.32 -7.52
N ALA A 186 -17.81 -0.07 -6.91
CA ALA A 186 -18.58 0.75 -5.98
C ALA A 186 -17.74 1.33 -4.83
N LYS A 187 -16.70 0.60 -4.41
CA LYS A 187 -15.76 1.04 -3.36
C LYS A 187 -14.83 2.17 -3.80
N ASN A 188 -14.64 2.35 -5.12
CA ASN A 188 -13.70 3.33 -5.67
C ASN A 188 -14.34 4.70 -5.91
N VAL A 189 -15.66 4.79 -5.84
CA VAL A 189 -16.42 6.02 -6.11
C VAL A 189 -17.47 6.31 -5.04
N ARG A 190 -18.00 7.52 -5.10
CA ARG A 190 -19.13 8.00 -4.29
C ARG A 190 -20.15 8.65 -5.24
N LEU A 191 -21.43 8.55 -4.91
CA LEU A 191 -22.50 9.25 -5.61
C LEU A 191 -22.62 10.67 -5.05
N GLY A 192 -22.30 11.66 -5.86
CA GLY A 192 -22.43 13.07 -5.53
C GLY A 192 -23.90 13.53 -5.49
N ALA A 193 -24.15 14.70 -4.90
CA ALA A 193 -25.47 15.33 -4.90
C ALA A 193 -25.91 15.79 -6.31
N ASP A 194 -24.96 15.91 -7.24
CA ASP A 194 -25.15 16.18 -8.67
C ASP A 194 -25.60 14.96 -9.49
N GLY A 195 -25.69 13.78 -8.83
CA GLY A 195 -26.06 12.52 -9.49
C GLY A 195 -24.90 11.87 -10.25
N LEU A 196 -23.69 12.38 -10.18
CA LEU A 196 -22.50 11.82 -10.82
C LEU A 196 -21.70 10.99 -9.82
N TYR A 197 -20.88 10.07 -10.38
CA TYR A 197 -19.95 9.28 -9.58
C TYR A 197 -18.61 10.03 -9.51
N HIS A 198 -18.14 10.30 -8.31
CA HIS A 198 -16.85 10.93 -8.07
C HIS A 198 -15.87 9.94 -7.43
N TRP A 199 -14.59 10.10 -7.71
CA TRP A 199 -13.56 9.35 -6.99
C TRP A 199 -13.73 9.55 -5.47
N HIS A 200 -13.42 8.51 -4.69
CA HIS A 200 -13.57 8.55 -3.24
C HIS A 200 -12.56 9.47 -2.53
N TRP A 201 -11.48 9.88 -3.20
CA TRP A 201 -10.44 10.71 -2.58
C TRP A 201 -10.72 12.20 -2.69
N ASP A 202 -10.16 12.99 -1.76
CA ASP A 202 -10.21 14.44 -1.80
C ASP A 202 -9.35 14.97 -2.98
N PRO A 203 -9.91 15.77 -3.89
CA PRO A 203 -9.14 16.38 -4.98
C PRO A 203 -7.93 17.20 -4.50
N ARG A 204 -7.99 17.78 -3.30
CA ARG A 204 -6.90 18.55 -2.70
C ARG A 204 -5.68 17.71 -2.35
N PHE A 205 -5.83 16.38 -2.20
CA PHE A 205 -4.70 15.47 -2.04
C PHE A 205 -3.69 15.60 -3.18
N ARG A 206 -4.14 15.85 -4.41
CA ARG A 206 -3.32 15.97 -5.61
C ARG A 206 -2.54 17.29 -5.71
N THR A 207 -2.99 18.33 -5.04
CA THR A 207 -2.34 19.67 -5.09
C THR A 207 -1.06 19.70 -4.26
N ASN A 208 -0.85 18.71 -3.42
CA ASN A 208 0.34 18.56 -2.60
C ASN A 208 1.49 17.98 -3.45
N ARG A 209 2.00 18.79 -4.43
CA ARG A 209 3.14 18.40 -5.27
C ARG A 209 4.37 18.27 -4.38
N HIS A 210 4.85 17.05 -4.22
CA HIS A 210 6.11 16.80 -3.54
C HIS A 210 7.27 17.20 -4.45
N ASP A 211 8.21 17.96 -3.87
CA ASP A 211 9.54 18.10 -4.45
C ASP A 211 10.21 16.70 -4.41
N LEU A 212 10.32 16.07 -5.57
CA LEU A 212 10.84 14.71 -5.69
C LEU A 212 12.28 14.61 -5.17
N GLN A 213 13.08 15.68 -5.32
CA GLN A 213 14.46 15.71 -4.82
C GLN A 213 14.48 15.71 -3.29
N LYS A 214 13.72 16.60 -2.64
CA LYS A 214 13.62 16.63 -1.18
C LYS A 214 13.04 15.34 -0.61
N ARG A 215 12.05 14.76 -1.32
CA ARG A 215 11.50 13.45 -0.95
C ARG A 215 12.57 12.37 -1.03
N HIS A 216 13.34 12.32 -2.11
CA HIS A 216 14.43 11.35 -2.30
C HIS A 216 15.46 11.48 -1.17
N GLU A 217 15.96 12.68 -0.88
CA GLU A 217 16.92 12.95 0.18
C GLU A 217 16.39 12.47 1.55
N ARG A 218 15.14 12.81 1.88
CA ARG A 218 14.50 12.42 3.13
C ARG A 218 14.37 10.91 3.26
N LEU A 219 13.83 10.23 2.25
CA LEU A 219 13.65 8.79 2.30
C LEU A 219 14.98 8.03 2.27
N THR A 220 16.00 8.58 1.61
CA THR A 220 17.38 8.07 1.67
C THR A 220 17.92 8.12 3.10
N ALA A 221 17.75 9.26 3.79
CA ALA A 221 18.15 9.40 5.18
C ALA A 221 17.40 8.41 6.11
N CYS A 222 16.08 8.26 5.91
CA CYS A 222 15.28 7.27 6.64
C CYS A 222 15.77 5.84 6.39
N SER A 223 16.03 5.47 5.12
CA SER A 223 16.48 4.12 4.74
C SER A 223 17.80 3.73 5.42
N ARG A 224 18.75 4.67 5.53
CA ARG A 224 20.04 4.44 6.21
C ARG A 224 19.92 4.20 7.72
N ARG A 225 18.83 4.65 8.34
CA ARG A 225 18.58 4.50 9.78
C ARG A 225 17.81 3.23 10.14
N LEU A 226 17.30 2.50 9.14
CA LEU A 226 16.57 1.27 9.39
C LEU A 226 17.49 0.22 10.04
N SER A 227 17.08 -0.32 11.18
CA SER A 227 17.76 -1.40 11.89
C SER A 227 16.85 -2.61 12.13
N LEU A 228 15.55 -2.45 11.94
CA LEU A 228 14.56 -3.51 12.12
C LEU A 228 14.50 -4.42 10.87
N PRO A 229 14.00 -5.66 10.99
CA PRO A 229 13.73 -6.52 9.85
C PRO A 229 12.93 -5.79 8.78
N THR A 230 13.46 -5.74 7.55
CA THR A 230 12.88 -4.99 6.45
C THR A 230 12.76 -5.87 5.20
N LEU A 231 11.62 -5.77 4.50
CA LEU A 231 11.36 -6.42 3.23
C LEU A 231 10.96 -5.37 2.19
N LEU A 232 11.62 -5.39 1.04
CA LEU A 232 11.17 -4.67 -0.15
C LEU A 232 10.51 -5.67 -1.12
N VAL A 233 9.26 -5.41 -1.48
CA VAL A 233 8.53 -6.14 -2.52
C VAL A 233 8.34 -5.23 -3.72
N ARG A 234 8.84 -5.62 -4.90
CA ARG A 234 8.73 -4.87 -6.14
C ARG A 234 7.83 -5.58 -7.14
N GLY A 235 7.03 -4.84 -7.88
CA GLY A 235 6.36 -5.34 -9.07
C GLY A 235 7.32 -5.38 -10.26
N GLY A 236 7.50 -6.56 -10.88
CA GLY A 236 8.45 -6.74 -11.97
C GLY A 236 8.19 -5.84 -13.20
N LEU A 237 6.92 -5.41 -13.38
CA LEU A 237 6.48 -4.49 -14.44
C LEU A 237 6.16 -3.09 -13.91
N SER A 238 6.62 -2.73 -12.70
CA SER A 238 6.34 -1.41 -12.13
C SER A 238 7.03 -0.30 -12.92
N ASP A 239 6.26 0.76 -13.19
CA ASP A 239 6.70 2.03 -13.75
C ASP A 239 7.08 3.06 -12.67
N VAL A 240 6.85 2.75 -11.38
CA VAL A 240 7.15 3.64 -10.25
C VAL A 240 8.47 3.29 -9.57
N LEU A 241 8.69 2.02 -9.23
CA LEU A 241 9.95 1.55 -8.66
C LEU A 241 10.68 0.70 -9.70
N SER A 242 11.73 1.28 -10.31
CA SER A 242 12.61 0.54 -11.20
C SER A 242 13.48 -0.46 -10.44
N GLU A 243 14.09 -1.41 -11.16
CA GLU A 243 15.10 -2.30 -10.56
C GLU A 243 16.28 -1.49 -10.00
N ALA A 244 16.71 -0.44 -10.71
CA ALA A 244 17.77 0.46 -10.24
C ALA A 244 17.39 1.15 -8.90
N GLY A 245 16.13 1.60 -8.77
CA GLY A 245 15.62 2.18 -7.51
C GLY A 245 15.55 1.16 -6.37
N ALA A 246 15.21 -0.10 -6.67
CA ALA A 246 15.23 -1.17 -5.69
C ALA A 246 16.65 -1.48 -5.23
N GLN A 247 17.61 -1.59 -6.16
CA GLN A 247 19.03 -1.82 -5.83
C GLN A 247 19.64 -0.67 -5.04
N GLU A 248 19.27 0.58 -5.34
CA GLU A 248 19.66 1.74 -4.52
C GLU A 248 19.17 1.59 -3.09
N PHE A 249 17.89 1.21 -2.88
CA PHE A 249 17.37 0.97 -1.53
C PHE A 249 18.14 -0.14 -0.79
N LEU A 250 18.47 -1.26 -1.48
CA LEU A 250 19.23 -2.36 -0.87
C LEU A 250 20.67 -1.96 -0.50
N GLN A 251 21.28 -1.02 -1.22
CA GLN A 251 22.57 -0.44 -0.82
C GLN A 251 22.44 0.44 0.43
N LEU A 252 21.33 1.16 0.59
CA LEU A 252 21.06 2.00 1.76
C LEU A 252 20.67 1.19 3.00
N CYS A 253 20.03 0.03 2.80
CA CYS A 253 19.54 -0.88 3.82
C CYS A 253 19.98 -2.33 3.52
N PRO A 254 21.29 -2.67 3.73
CA PRO A 254 21.87 -3.95 3.27
C PRO A 254 21.26 -5.20 3.93
N HIS A 255 20.60 -5.06 5.07
CA HIS A 255 19.92 -6.17 5.74
C HIS A 255 18.50 -6.40 5.24
N ALA A 256 17.98 -5.55 4.34
CA ALA A 256 16.65 -5.74 3.78
C ALA A 256 16.61 -6.98 2.87
N GLN A 257 15.54 -7.76 3.02
CA GLN A 257 15.20 -8.80 2.06
C GLN A 257 14.52 -8.17 0.83
N TYR A 258 14.65 -8.82 -0.32
CA TYR A 258 14.09 -8.36 -1.59
C TYR A 258 13.30 -9.45 -2.29
N VAL A 259 12.11 -9.10 -2.75
CA VAL A 259 11.25 -9.98 -3.56
C VAL A 259 10.77 -9.20 -4.79
N ASN A 260 11.08 -9.72 -5.98
CA ASN A 260 10.54 -9.23 -7.25
C ASN A 260 9.36 -10.12 -7.66
N VAL A 261 8.17 -9.54 -7.78
CA VAL A 261 6.94 -10.24 -8.20
C VAL A 261 6.79 -10.13 -9.71
N THR A 262 7.26 -11.14 -10.43
CA THR A 262 7.17 -11.19 -11.88
C THR A 262 5.73 -11.07 -12.38
N GLY A 263 5.50 -10.22 -13.39
CA GLY A 263 4.19 -10.00 -14.00
C GLY A 263 3.24 -9.09 -13.20
N ALA A 264 3.67 -8.56 -12.05
CA ALA A 264 2.93 -7.52 -11.32
C ALA A 264 3.42 -6.13 -11.71
N GLY A 265 2.49 -5.18 -11.87
CA GLY A 265 2.78 -3.75 -11.99
C GLY A 265 2.89 -3.08 -10.62
N HIS A 266 2.72 -1.75 -10.59
CA HIS A 266 2.76 -0.97 -9.33
C HIS A 266 1.75 -1.43 -8.26
N MET A 267 0.65 -2.05 -8.68
CA MET A 267 -0.43 -2.54 -7.79
C MET A 267 -0.19 -3.99 -7.32
N VAL A 268 1.04 -4.32 -6.89
CA VAL A 268 1.51 -5.67 -6.57
C VAL A 268 0.51 -6.50 -5.75
N ALA A 269 0.02 -5.96 -4.64
CA ALA A 269 -0.93 -6.63 -3.75
C ALA A 269 -2.26 -6.98 -4.43
N GLY A 270 -2.65 -6.23 -5.46
CA GLY A 270 -3.86 -6.47 -6.22
C GLY A 270 -3.64 -7.32 -7.48
N ASP A 271 -2.43 -7.30 -8.06
CA ASP A 271 -2.08 -8.04 -9.28
C ASP A 271 -1.80 -9.51 -9.01
N ARG A 272 -0.99 -9.79 -8.00
CA ARG A 272 -0.51 -11.12 -7.62
C ARG A 272 -0.61 -11.31 -6.11
N ASN A 273 -1.84 -11.23 -5.61
CA ASN A 273 -2.14 -11.33 -4.18
C ASN A 273 -1.63 -12.63 -3.55
N ASP A 274 -1.60 -13.72 -4.30
CA ASP A 274 -1.08 -15.03 -3.90
C ASP A 274 0.44 -14.98 -3.61
N VAL A 275 1.23 -14.49 -4.58
CA VAL A 275 2.70 -14.41 -4.46
C VAL A 275 3.10 -13.38 -3.42
N PHE A 276 2.44 -12.22 -3.44
CA PHE A 276 2.66 -11.16 -2.48
C PHE A 276 2.34 -11.63 -1.05
N GLY A 277 1.16 -12.20 -0.83
CA GLY A 277 0.73 -12.67 0.49
C GLY A 277 1.67 -13.72 1.08
N ASN A 278 2.11 -14.68 0.28
CA ASN A 278 3.06 -15.71 0.70
C ASN A 278 4.42 -15.12 1.09
N ALA A 279 4.95 -14.16 0.31
CA ALA A 279 6.22 -13.51 0.61
C ALA A 279 6.17 -12.73 1.93
N VAL A 280 5.10 -11.95 2.14
CA VAL A 280 4.90 -11.18 3.38
C VAL A 280 4.75 -12.11 4.59
N ILE A 281 3.96 -13.17 4.48
CA ILE A 281 3.79 -14.15 5.57
C ILE A 281 5.10 -14.84 5.91
N ALA A 282 5.86 -15.30 4.90
CA ALA A 282 7.15 -15.95 5.12
C ALA A 282 8.14 -15.01 5.82
N PHE A 283 8.18 -13.75 5.44
CA PHE A 283 8.99 -12.73 6.09
C PHE A 283 8.54 -12.47 7.53
N LEU A 284 7.23 -12.24 7.76
CA LEU A 284 6.70 -11.96 9.08
C LEU A 284 6.83 -13.14 10.03
N ALA A 285 6.74 -14.39 9.53
CA ALA A 285 6.96 -15.58 10.35
C ALA A 285 8.39 -15.64 10.95
N GLN A 286 9.36 -15.03 10.30
CA GLN A 286 10.73 -14.90 10.80
C GLN A 286 10.90 -13.67 11.71
N ALA A 287 10.34 -12.52 11.31
CA ALA A 287 10.53 -11.24 11.99
C ALA A 287 9.61 -11.05 13.21
N LEU A 288 8.40 -11.62 13.16
CA LEU A 288 7.34 -11.45 14.15
C LEU A 288 6.50 -12.73 14.24
N PRO A 289 7.02 -13.86 14.75
CA PRO A 289 6.31 -15.13 14.75
C PRO A 289 5.01 -15.04 15.56
N PRO A 290 3.90 -15.62 15.08
CA PRO A 290 2.66 -15.75 15.85
C PRO A 290 2.88 -16.55 17.15
N ARG A 291 2.13 -16.24 18.20
CA ARG A 291 2.20 -16.98 19.46
C ARG A 291 1.83 -18.45 19.25
N GLY A 292 2.72 -19.35 19.65
CA GLY A 292 2.49 -20.82 19.55
C GLY A 292 2.89 -21.43 18.20
N ALA A 293 3.45 -20.68 17.27
CA ALA A 293 4.07 -21.25 16.09
C ALA A 293 5.33 -22.04 16.49
N PRO A 294 5.52 -23.29 16.02
CA PRO A 294 6.77 -24.01 16.25
C PRO A 294 7.92 -23.23 15.61
N ALA A 295 9.05 -23.11 16.31
CA ALA A 295 10.24 -22.46 15.78
C ALA A 295 10.67 -23.15 14.46
N GLN A 296 10.44 -22.51 13.33
CA GLN A 296 10.95 -23.02 12.06
C GLN A 296 12.43 -22.62 11.96
N PRO A 297 13.31 -23.59 11.61
CA PRO A 297 14.68 -23.24 11.30
C PRO A 297 14.71 -22.28 10.08
N PRO A 298 15.66 -21.34 10.03
CA PRO A 298 15.74 -20.39 8.93
C PRO A 298 15.90 -21.12 7.60
N ARG A 299 14.88 -21.15 6.80
CA ARG A 299 14.96 -21.63 5.42
C ARG A 299 15.58 -20.51 4.61
N ALA A 300 16.85 -20.66 4.25
CA ALA A 300 17.52 -19.77 3.33
C ALA A 300 16.69 -19.69 2.04
N LEU A 301 16.24 -18.50 1.69
CA LEU A 301 15.67 -18.23 0.38
C LEU A 301 16.81 -18.45 -0.62
N GLN A 302 16.71 -19.52 -1.40
CA GLN A 302 17.70 -19.80 -2.45
C GLN A 302 17.63 -18.64 -3.48
N PRO A 303 18.77 -18.03 -3.84
CA PRO A 303 18.80 -17.12 -4.96
C PRO A 303 18.35 -17.89 -6.21
N HIS A 304 17.41 -17.34 -6.96
CA HIS A 304 17.01 -17.90 -8.23
C HIS A 304 18.24 -17.97 -9.16
N HIS A 305 18.74 -19.18 -9.40
CA HIS A 305 19.70 -19.44 -10.45
C HIS A 305 19.07 -19.07 -11.79
N GLU A 306 19.64 -18.08 -12.45
CA GLU A 306 19.47 -17.93 -13.91
C GLU A 306 20.01 -19.20 -14.55
N GLY A 307 19.17 -19.92 -15.28
CA GLY A 307 19.60 -21.02 -16.13
C GLY A 307 20.53 -20.49 -17.24
N PRO A 308 21.50 -21.27 -17.68
CA PRO A 308 22.42 -20.84 -18.72
C PRO A 308 21.68 -20.50 -20.02
N PRO A 309 22.18 -19.52 -20.82
CA PRO A 309 21.59 -19.19 -22.11
C PRO A 309 21.58 -20.40 -23.03
N GLY A 310 20.39 -20.81 -23.44
CA GLY A 310 20.22 -21.91 -24.38
C GLY A 310 20.83 -21.55 -25.74
N ASP A 311 21.76 -22.36 -26.19
CA ASP A 311 22.30 -22.34 -27.55
C ASP A 311 21.18 -22.42 -28.59
N LEU A 312 21.03 -21.36 -29.34
CA LEU A 312 20.32 -21.39 -30.63
C LEU A 312 21.17 -22.21 -31.61
N LYS A 313 20.87 -23.48 -31.78
CA LYS A 313 21.31 -24.26 -32.96
C LYS A 313 20.18 -24.27 -33.98
N ASP A 314 20.56 -23.82 -35.14
CA ASP A 314 19.87 -23.88 -36.43
C ASP A 314 19.04 -25.17 -36.63
N VAL A 315 17.84 -25.03 -37.15
CA VAL A 315 17.09 -26.10 -37.83
C VAL A 315 16.63 -25.57 -39.17
N PRO A 316 16.78 -26.35 -40.26
CA PRO A 316 16.77 -25.96 -41.67
C PRO A 316 15.41 -25.47 -42.19
#